data_8457902f4b2e163c4e3e84570bcf9132
#
_entry.id   8457902f4b2e163c4e3e84570bcf9132
#
_cell.length_a   1.000
_cell.length_b   1.000
_cell.length_c   1.000
_cell.angle_alpha   90.00
_cell.angle_beta   90.00
_cell.angle_gamma   90.00
#
_symmetry.space_group_name_H-M   'P 1'
#
loop_
_entity.id
_entity.type
_entity.pdbx_description
1 polymer ?
#
loop_
_entity_poly.entity_id
_entity_poly.type
_entity_poly.pdbx_seq_one_letter_code
_entity_poly.pdbx_strand_id
1 'polypeptide(L)'
;MISKILNNEKHIILISASLGLAAVLLMPYIWVGLLALVFISGVLLLEDKYLLSASIILFLVMTSDFAAIFRNYLNVVLILLLMFLYIKNFRLSFQSLLNFPKEINYLIVLTLISMLISSIFSIYVFASILVTLRQLVFFAIVYVLFSFISGKKMILNYLNSLVIVSIILGAVIFYEIFTKGIALYSLQTHSFTQFSGLYSNPNAVGLLLAVSIPLTFALVLIKRNEQSGSKYLYYWVFAFLVVVLLLTDSRASIGAVFISITFILWRLRRRYLKYLAGALLASAILIIIVPVLNKYFGIYFRVERIFENTRYQIWQMSFDIIIHNFLTGVGPDLFWTKIYTYLPVMLGSFEEHQIWWARSGAAHNFFLYKFAEMGILGLASAVYLFVIYFKMSFKAERMTKAVDKDYFYLSVAISGTGLGLLGRSLLEATSLISNGWITRDLPFWIVMISLAYLYKICNKPKLNAKLN
;
A
#
# COMPACT_ATOMS: atom_id res chain seq x y z
N MET A 1 30.22 6.03 23.76
CA MET A 1 29.10 5.21 24.30
C MET A 1 27.82 5.37 23.48
N ILE A 2 27.35 6.59 23.20
CA ILE A 2 26.16 6.88 22.39
C ILE A 2 26.26 6.34 20.95
N SER A 3 27.43 6.43 20.29
CA SER A 3 27.66 5.90 18.95
C SER A 3 27.55 4.36 18.86
N LYS A 4 27.90 3.63 19.92
CA LYS A 4 27.74 2.17 19.99
C LYS A 4 26.27 1.74 20.17
N ILE A 5 25.47 2.55 20.85
CA ILE A 5 24.03 2.29 21.05
C ILE A 5 23.28 2.56 19.73
N LEU A 6 23.65 3.63 19.02
CA LEU A 6 23.03 4.01 17.75
C LEU A 6 23.44 3.11 16.56
N ASN A 7 24.56 2.39 16.66
CA ASN A 7 24.98 1.42 15.63
C ASN A 7 24.29 0.05 15.74
N ASN A 8 23.46 -0.16 16.75
CA ASN A 8 22.68 -1.38 16.88
C ASN A 8 21.30 -1.17 16.24
N GLU A 9 21.09 -1.77 15.06
CA GLU A 9 19.85 -1.65 14.27
C GLU A 9 18.57 -1.93 15.10
N LYS A 10 18.67 -2.81 16.10
CA LYS A 10 17.56 -3.13 17.01
C LYS A 10 17.16 -1.95 17.90
N HIS A 11 18.12 -1.18 18.39
CA HIS A 11 17.86 -0.04 19.27
C HIS A 11 17.26 1.15 18.50
N ILE A 12 17.66 1.35 17.23
CA ILE A 12 17.10 2.41 16.40
C ILE A 12 15.66 2.11 16.01
N ILE A 13 15.37 0.85 15.67
CA ILE A 13 14.00 0.39 15.42
C ILE A 13 13.14 0.57 16.68
N LEU A 14 13.66 0.21 17.84
CA LEU A 14 12.94 0.35 19.11
C LEU A 14 12.70 1.83 19.46
N ILE A 15 13.70 2.69 19.28
CA ILE A 15 13.59 4.14 19.51
C ILE A 15 12.59 4.76 18.52
N SER A 16 12.65 4.41 17.23
CA SER A 16 11.71 4.93 16.23
C SER A 16 10.27 4.46 16.50
N ALA A 17 10.09 3.20 16.88
CA ALA A 17 8.78 2.66 17.27
C ALA A 17 8.26 3.29 18.58
N SER A 18 9.14 3.49 19.57
CA SER A 18 8.79 4.13 20.84
C SER A 18 8.44 5.61 20.65
N LEU A 19 9.14 6.33 19.78
CA LEU A 19 8.85 7.73 19.42
C LEU A 19 7.55 7.84 18.64
N GLY A 20 7.27 6.90 17.71
CA GLY A 20 6.00 6.82 17.00
C GLY A 20 4.84 6.56 17.96
N LEU A 21 5.01 5.63 18.90
CA LEU A 21 4.01 5.31 19.90
C LEU A 21 3.81 6.46 20.90
N ALA A 22 4.87 7.11 21.35
CA ALA A 22 4.82 8.31 22.22
C ALA A 22 4.15 9.49 21.53
N ALA A 23 4.40 9.71 20.24
CA ALA A 23 3.73 10.74 19.45
C ALA A 23 2.22 10.51 19.32
N VAL A 24 1.80 9.24 19.30
CA VAL A 24 0.38 8.83 19.28
C VAL A 24 -0.29 9.02 20.65
N LEU A 25 0.45 8.83 21.75
CA LEU A 25 -0.10 8.85 23.10
C LEU A 25 -0.16 10.24 23.74
N LEU A 26 0.55 11.24 23.21
CA LEU A 26 0.77 12.53 23.86
C LEU A 26 0.26 13.71 23.02
N MET A 27 -0.88 14.29 23.40
CA MET A 27 -1.63 15.38 22.73
C MET A 27 -1.01 16.80 22.78
N PRO A 28 -1.59 17.80 21.99
CA PRO A 28 -1.24 18.06 20.59
C PRO A 28 -0.34 19.28 20.29
N TYR A 29 -0.05 20.27 21.13
CA TYR A 29 0.60 21.53 20.69
C TYR A 29 2.07 21.69 21.10
N ILE A 30 2.46 21.33 22.29
CA ILE A 30 3.86 21.36 22.79
C ILE A 30 4.70 20.30 22.07
N TRP A 31 4.06 19.24 21.64
CA TRP A 31 4.67 18.05 21.05
C TRP A 31 5.13 18.24 19.61
N VAL A 32 4.54 19.18 18.87
CA VAL A 32 5.04 19.51 17.51
C VAL A 32 6.43 20.12 17.59
N GLY A 33 6.69 20.96 18.57
CA GLY A 33 8.02 21.52 18.84
C GLY A 33 9.00 20.43 19.26
N LEU A 34 8.59 19.53 20.15
CA LEU A 34 9.42 18.38 20.58
C LEU A 34 9.65 17.37 19.45
N LEU A 35 8.66 17.07 18.64
CA LEU A 35 8.82 16.22 17.44
C LEU A 35 9.75 16.88 16.43
N ALA A 36 9.64 18.19 16.21
CA ALA A 36 10.57 18.93 15.36
C ALA A 36 11.99 18.92 15.93
N LEU A 37 12.17 19.09 17.24
CA LEU A 37 13.47 19.00 17.92
C LEU A 37 14.08 17.58 17.85
N VAL A 38 13.29 16.56 18.13
CA VAL A 38 13.72 15.16 18.00
C VAL A 38 14.06 14.83 16.55
N PHE A 39 13.29 15.36 15.61
CA PHE A 39 13.51 15.19 14.20
C PHE A 39 14.81 15.88 13.72
N ILE A 40 15.02 17.15 14.12
CA ILE A 40 16.24 17.92 13.85
C ILE A 40 17.47 17.23 14.49
N SER A 41 17.33 16.77 15.74
CA SER A 41 18.37 16.01 16.42
C SER A 41 18.67 14.69 15.72
N GLY A 42 17.61 14.00 15.22
CA GLY A 42 17.75 12.80 14.41
C GLY A 42 18.48 13.06 13.09
N VAL A 43 18.16 14.17 12.41
CA VAL A 43 18.85 14.58 11.16
C VAL A 43 20.34 14.82 11.37
N LEU A 44 20.72 15.34 12.54
CA LEU A 44 22.12 15.64 12.88
C LEU A 44 22.89 14.39 13.33
N LEU A 45 22.22 13.40 13.93
CA LEU A 45 22.86 12.26 14.59
C LEU A 45 22.70 10.93 13.82
N LEU A 46 21.69 10.79 12.96
CA LEU A 46 21.38 9.53 12.28
C LEU A 46 21.96 9.48 10.86
N GLU A 47 22.34 8.29 10.44
CA GLU A 47 22.70 8.04 9.04
C GLU A 47 21.46 8.20 8.13
N ASP A 48 21.67 8.71 6.92
CA ASP A 48 20.60 9.00 5.93
C ASP A 48 19.64 7.80 5.69
N LYS A 49 20.15 6.57 5.73
CA LYS A 49 19.33 5.35 5.58
C LYS A 49 18.26 5.17 6.66
N TYR A 50 18.54 5.61 7.88
CA TYR A 50 17.58 5.52 8.99
C TYR A 50 16.56 6.65 8.93
N LEU A 51 17.00 7.84 8.52
CA LEU A 51 16.10 8.97 8.27
C LEU A 51 15.08 8.67 7.18
N LEU A 52 15.50 8.01 6.11
CA LEU A 52 14.61 7.57 5.03
C LEU A 52 13.58 6.53 5.53
N SER A 53 14.03 5.55 6.31
CA SER A 53 13.13 4.55 6.90
C SER A 53 12.14 5.18 7.89
N ALA A 54 12.61 6.10 8.74
CA ALA A 54 11.78 6.85 9.66
C ALA A 54 10.76 7.74 8.92
N SER A 55 11.17 8.39 7.82
CA SER A 55 10.25 9.17 6.97
C SER A 55 9.14 8.31 6.38
N ILE A 56 9.44 7.11 5.90
CA ILE A 56 8.43 6.16 5.40
C ILE A 56 7.44 5.80 6.52
N ILE A 57 7.96 5.45 7.70
CA ILE A 57 7.12 5.10 8.86
C ILE A 57 6.21 6.28 9.23
N LEU A 58 6.76 7.49 9.34
CA LEU A 58 6.01 8.68 9.70
C LEU A 58 4.94 9.04 8.65
N PHE A 59 5.28 8.98 7.35
CA PHE A 59 4.30 9.18 6.27
C PHE A 59 3.11 8.23 6.39
N LEU A 60 3.33 7.00 6.82
CA LEU A 60 2.31 5.97 6.88
C LEU A 60 1.53 5.95 8.20
N VAL A 61 2.16 6.29 9.32
CA VAL A 61 1.51 6.29 10.65
C VAL A 61 0.67 7.55 10.88
N MET A 62 1.15 8.72 10.44
CA MET A 62 0.53 10.03 10.70
C MET A 62 -0.62 10.40 9.76
N THR A 63 -1.38 9.43 9.26
CA THR A 63 -2.46 9.68 8.29
C THR A 63 -3.85 9.56 8.83
N SER A 64 -3.98 9.25 10.09
CA SER A 64 -5.29 9.13 10.73
C SER A 64 -5.99 10.48 10.85
N ASP A 65 -7.30 10.44 10.98
CA ASP A 65 -8.10 11.64 11.29
C ASP A 65 -7.69 12.29 12.61
N PHE A 66 -7.11 11.49 13.52
CA PHE A 66 -6.51 11.92 14.77
C PHE A 66 -5.40 12.97 14.59
N ALA A 67 -4.62 12.86 13.52
CA ALA A 67 -3.51 13.77 13.20
C ALA A 67 -3.82 14.70 12.01
N ALA A 68 -5.07 14.85 11.58
CA ALA A 68 -5.42 15.53 10.32
C ALA A 68 -4.84 16.95 10.22
N ILE A 69 -4.87 17.73 11.30
CA ILE A 69 -4.30 19.09 11.35
C ILE A 69 -2.78 19.03 11.21
N PHE A 70 -2.11 18.13 11.92
CA PHE A 70 -0.65 17.99 11.91
C PHE A 70 -0.13 17.27 10.68
N ARG A 71 -0.93 16.38 10.09
CA ARG A 71 -0.56 15.61 8.90
C ARG A 71 -0.02 16.48 7.78
N ASN A 72 -0.68 17.59 7.47
CA ASN A 72 -0.27 18.44 6.37
C ASN A 72 1.08 19.11 6.68
N TYR A 73 1.25 19.64 7.89
CA TYR A 73 2.53 20.26 8.32
C TYR A 73 3.65 19.21 8.35
N LEU A 74 3.40 18.05 8.93
CA LEU A 74 4.39 16.98 8.99
C LEU A 74 4.77 16.49 7.60
N ASN A 75 3.80 16.31 6.71
CA ASN A 75 4.09 15.92 5.32
C ASN A 75 5.01 16.94 4.63
N VAL A 76 4.76 18.24 4.82
CA VAL A 76 5.64 19.28 4.27
C VAL A 76 7.05 19.17 4.86
N VAL A 77 7.18 19.01 6.19
CA VAL A 77 8.49 18.85 6.84
C VAL A 77 9.22 17.61 6.33
N LEU A 78 8.52 16.48 6.20
CA LEU A 78 9.11 15.24 5.67
C LEU A 78 9.52 15.38 4.20
N ILE A 79 8.72 16.07 3.37
CA ILE A 79 9.07 16.36 1.98
C ILE A 79 10.33 17.22 1.92
N LEU A 80 10.39 18.29 2.70
CA LEU A 80 11.56 19.16 2.78
C LEU A 80 12.81 18.41 3.25
N LEU A 81 12.66 17.52 4.24
CA LEU A 81 13.76 16.65 4.67
C LEU A 81 14.25 15.74 3.53
N LEU A 82 13.35 15.07 2.84
CA LEU A 82 13.73 14.20 1.73
C LEU A 82 14.43 14.99 0.62
N MET A 83 13.95 16.20 0.30
CA MET A 83 14.61 17.09 -0.64
C MET A 83 16.00 17.51 -0.16
N PHE A 84 16.14 17.88 1.12
CA PHE A 84 17.42 18.23 1.71
C PHE A 84 18.41 17.04 1.63
N LEU A 85 17.99 15.84 2.05
CA LEU A 85 18.82 14.64 1.96
C LEU A 85 19.25 14.35 0.52
N TYR A 86 18.32 14.54 -0.44
CA TYR A 86 18.63 14.36 -1.86
C TYR A 86 19.68 15.36 -2.34
N ILE A 87 19.51 16.66 -2.07
CA ILE A 87 20.45 17.72 -2.46
C ILE A 87 21.84 17.48 -1.84
N LYS A 88 21.87 17.13 -0.54
CA LYS A 88 23.09 16.83 0.21
C LYS A 88 23.90 15.71 -0.45
N ASN A 89 23.24 14.64 -0.92
CA ASN A 89 23.92 13.42 -1.38
C ASN A 89 24.18 13.37 -2.88
N PHE A 90 23.30 13.94 -3.69
CA PHE A 90 23.32 13.73 -5.16
C PHE A 90 23.62 15.00 -5.96
N ARG A 91 23.66 16.18 -5.33
CA ARG A 91 23.66 17.49 -6.02
C ARG A 91 22.54 17.53 -7.07
N LEU A 92 21.95 18.68 -7.33
CA LEU A 92 20.89 18.83 -8.34
C LEU A 92 21.49 18.61 -9.75
N SER A 93 21.53 17.38 -10.21
CA SER A 93 21.96 17.04 -11.56
C SER A 93 20.79 16.43 -12.32
N PHE A 94 20.49 16.96 -13.49
CA PHE A 94 19.44 16.44 -14.38
C PHE A 94 19.71 15.00 -14.82
N GLN A 95 20.98 14.56 -14.83
CA GLN A 95 21.38 13.19 -15.15
C GLN A 95 20.93 12.18 -14.06
N SER A 96 20.76 12.62 -12.83
CA SER A 96 20.26 11.75 -11.76
C SER A 96 18.77 11.43 -11.94
N LEU A 97 17.98 12.34 -12.54
CA LEU A 97 16.56 12.12 -12.88
C LEU A 97 16.35 10.98 -13.90
N LEU A 98 17.35 10.67 -14.70
CA LEU A 98 17.33 9.59 -15.70
C LEU A 98 17.63 8.20 -15.11
N ASN A 99 17.80 8.08 -13.79
CA ASN A 99 18.17 6.82 -13.16
C ASN A 99 17.03 5.81 -13.02
N PHE A 100 15.77 6.21 -13.16
CA PHE A 100 14.67 5.27 -13.23
C PHE A 100 14.70 4.42 -14.52
N PRO A 101 14.20 3.17 -14.50
CA PRO A 101 13.90 2.44 -15.73
C PRO A 101 12.97 3.27 -16.62
N LYS A 102 13.24 3.28 -17.94
CA LYS A 102 12.47 4.07 -18.92
C LYS A 102 10.98 3.78 -18.86
N GLU A 103 10.63 2.53 -18.59
CA GLU A 103 9.25 2.06 -18.46
C GLU A 103 8.49 2.81 -17.36
N ILE A 104 9.13 3.05 -16.20
CA ILE A 104 8.52 3.80 -15.09
C ILE A 104 8.41 5.28 -15.45
N ASN A 105 9.42 5.86 -16.12
CA ASN A 105 9.35 7.25 -16.56
C ASN A 105 8.17 7.45 -17.53
N TYR A 106 7.96 6.52 -18.47
CA TYR A 106 6.80 6.59 -19.37
C TYR A 106 5.48 6.46 -18.61
N LEU A 107 5.39 5.61 -17.58
CA LEU A 107 4.20 5.54 -16.73
C LEU A 107 3.92 6.86 -16.02
N ILE A 108 4.94 7.46 -15.40
CA ILE A 108 4.82 8.74 -14.69
C ILE A 108 4.35 9.83 -15.65
N VAL A 109 5.00 9.95 -16.81
CA VAL A 109 4.66 10.95 -17.83
C VAL A 109 3.23 10.73 -18.36
N LEU A 110 2.87 9.49 -18.71
CA LEU A 110 1.52 9.16 -19.19
C LEU A 110 0.46 9.51 -18.13
N THR A 111 0.71 9.17 -16.85
CA THR A 111 -0.21 9.49 -15.75
C THR A 111 -0.36 11.01 -15.58
N LEU A 112 0.74 11.77 -15.55
CA LEU A 112 0.69 13.22 -15.36
C LEU A 112 0.04 13.93 -16.55
N ILE A 113 0.32 13.50 -17.78
CA ILE A 113 -0.33 14.04 -18.98
C ILE A 113 -1.84 13.74 -18.94
N SER A 114 -2.24 12.52 -18.59
CA SER A 114 -3.67 12.18 -18.51
C SER A 114 -4.38 13.00 -17.45
N MET A 115 -3.76 13.21 -16.28
CA MET A 115 -4.29 14.07 -15.22
C MET A 115 -4.37 15.54 -15.66
N LEU A 116 -3.35 16.06 -16.32
CA LEU A 116 -3.32 17.46 -16.78
C LEU A 116 -4.41 17.73 -17.83
N ILE A 117 -4.51 16.85 -18.85
CA ILE A 117 -5.55 16.98 -19.89
C ILE A 117 -6.92 16.93 -19.22
N SER A 118 -7.17 15.93 -18.37
CA SER A 118 -8.45 15.81 -17.67
C SER A 118 -8.75 17.02 -16.78
N SER A 119 -7.73 17.59 -16.13
CA SER A 119 -7.89 18.80 -15.29
C SER A 119 -8.34 20.01 -16.10
N ILE A 120 -7.79 20.22 -17.30
CA ILE A 120 -8.12 21.35 -18.17
C ILE A 120 -9.58 21.29 -18.63
N PHE A 121 -10.11 20.07 -18.87
CA PHE A 121 -11.48 19.85 -19.31
C PHE A 121 -12.48 19.62 -18.17
N SER A 122 -12.03 19.69 -16.92
CA SER A 122 -12.91 19.47 -15.76
C SER A 122 -13.75 20.70 -15.42
N ILE A 123 -14.85 20.48 -14.70
CA ILE A 123 -15.71 21.58 -14.20
C ILE A 123 -15.02 22.38 -13.07
N TYR A 124 -14.03 21.81 -12.40
CA TYR A 124 -13.24 22.43 -11.32
C TYR A 124 -11.76 22.41 -11.67
N VAL A 125 -11.39 23.14 -12.72
CA VAL A 125 -10.04 23.16 -13.30
C VAL A 125 -8.96 23.38 -12.24
N PHE A 126 -9.10 24.42 -11.41
CA PHE A 126 -8.09 24.76 -10.39
C PHE A 126 -7.90 23.63 -9.36
N ALA A 127 -8.99 23.07 -8.85
CA ALA A 127 -8.93 21.97 -7.89
C ALA A 127 -8.24 20.73 -8.50
N SER A 128 -8.57 20.37 -9.73
CA SER A 128 -7.95 19.25 -10.45
C SER A 128 -6.47 19.47 -10.75
N ILE A 129 -6.07 20.70 -11.10
CA ILE A 129 -4.65 21.04 -11.26
C ILE A 129 -3.88 20.88 -9.95
N LEU A 130 -4.43 21.32 -8.81
CA LEU A 130 -3.81 21.10 -7.50
C LEU A 130 -3.64 19.62 -7.18
N VAL A 131 -4.60 18.78 -7.56
CA VAL A 131 -4.49 17.32 -7.42
C VAL A 131 -3.37 16.77 -8.31
N THR A 132 -3.26 17.26 -9.54
CA THR A 132 -2.17 16.89 -10.46
C THR A 132 -0.80 17.27 -9.90
N LEU A 133 -0.67 18.47 -9.31
CA LEU A 133 0.56 18.90 -8.64
C LEU A 133 0.87 18.03 -7.41
N ARG A 134 -0.13 17.64 -6.63
CA ARG A 134 0.03 16.70 -5.51
C ARG A 134 0.56 15.35 -5.99
N GLN A 135 0.07 14.85 -7.12
CA GLN A 135 0.58 13.61 -7.72
C GLN A 135 2.03 13.76 -8.22
N LEU A 136 2.39 14.90 -8.78
CA LEU A 136 3.76 15.21 -9.18
C LEU A 136 4.72 15.20 -7.96
N VAL A 137 4.33 15.84 -6.86
CA VAL A 137 5.10 15.83 -5.60
C VAL A 137 5.25 14.40 -5.08
N PHE A 138 4.21 13.59 -5.13
CA PHE A 138 4.29 12.18 -4.76
C PHE A 138 5.32 11.43 -5.61
N PHE A 139 5.33 11.59 -6.91
CA PHE A 139 6.32 10.96 -7.78
C PHE A 139 7.75 11.47 -7.51
N ALA A 140 7.91 12.74 -7.12
CA ALA A 140 9.20 13.27 -6.69
C ALA A 140 9.69 12.57 -5.40
N ILE A 141 8.81 12.33 -4.42
CA ILE A 141 9.14 11.55 -3.21
C ILE A 141 9.60 10.15 -3.58
N VAL A 142 8.85 9.46 -4.43
CA VAL A 142 9.18 8.11 -4.91
C VAL A 142 10.54 8.09 -5.60
N TYR A 143 10.82 9.10 -6.42
CA TYR A 143 12.09 9.26 -7.10
C TYR A 143 13.25 9.45 -6.11
N VAL A 144 13.07 10.31 -5.11
CA VAL A 144 14.07 10.52 -4.05
C VAL A 144 14.36 9.20 -3.34
N LEU A 145 13.33 8.49 -2.88
CA LEU A 145 13.49 7.20 -2.21
C LEU A 145 14.23 6.17 -3.09
N PHE A 146 13.92 6.12 -4.39
CA PHE A 146 14.62 5.24 -5.33
C PHE A 146 16.10 5.58 -5.46
N SER A 147 16.46 6.86 -5.49
CA SER A 147 17.84 7.33 -5.67
C SER A 147 18.78 6.86 -4.56
N PHE A 148 18.24 6.63 -3.35
CA PHE A 148 19.01 6.11 -2.22
C PHE A 148 19.16 4.59 -2.20
N ILE A 149 18.46 3.84 -3.07
CA ILE A 149 18.62 2.38 -3.10
C ILE A 149 19.98 2.03 -3.70
N SER A 150 20.92 1.68 -2.84
CA SER A 150 22.28 1.29 -3.21
C SER A 150 22.54 -0.23 -3.21
N GLY A 151 21.62 -1.02 -2.62
CA GLY A 151 21.78 -2.46 -2.51
C GLY A 151 20.64 -3.13 -1.74
N LYS A 152 20.80 -4.45 -1.53
CA LYS A 152 19.84 -5.32 -0.84
C LYS A 152 19.45 -4.79 0.54
N LYS A 153 20.42 -4.28 1.30
CA LYS A 153 20.18 -3.77 2.67
C LYS A 153 19.17 -2.63 2.67
N MET A 154 19.27 -1.72 1.71
CA MET A 154 18.35 -0.58 1.63
C MET A 154 16.93 -1.01 1.22
N ILE A 155 16.80 -1.95 0.28
CA ILE A 155 15.50 -2.54 -0.06
C ILE A 155 14.86 -3.16 1.18
N LEU A 156 15.63 -4.00 1.90
CA LEU A 156 15.12 -4.64 3.12
C LEU A 156 14.71 -3.63 4.19
N ASN A 157 15.45 -2.52 4.35
CA ASN A 157 15.08 -1.46 5.27
C ASN A 157 13.72 -0.82 4.89
N TYR A 158 13.50 -0.55 3.61
CA TYR A 158 12.22 0.01 3.15
C TYR A 158 11.06 -0.97 3.35
N LEU A 159 11.27 -2.25 3.02
CA LEU A 159 10.24 -3.28 3.22
C LEU A 159 9.97 -3.52 4.71
N ASN A 160 11.00 -3.52 5.55
CA ASN A 160 10.84 -3.61 7.00
C ASN A 160 10.08 -2.40 7.57
N SER A 161 10.25 -1.20 7.00
CA SER A 161 9.46 -0.03 7.41
C SER A 161 7.96 -0.27 7.21
N LEU A 162 7.54 -0.92 6.12
CA LEU A 162 6.13 -1.29 5.90
C LEU A 162 5.64 -2.31 6.94
N VAL A 163 6.48 -3.30 7.25
CA VAL A 163 6.15 -4.32 8.27
C VAL A 163 6.01 -3.68 9.65
N ILE A 164 6.92 -2.76 10.01
CA ILE A 164 6.87 -2.01 11.28
C ILE A 164 5.57 -1.21 11.39
N VAL A 165 5.20 -0.46 10.34
CA VAL A 165 3.93 0.28 10.34
C VAL A 165 2.74 -0.66 10.51
N SER A 166 2.76 -1.82 9.84
CA SER A 166 1.70 -2.83 9.98
C SER A 166 1.60 -3.39 11.41
N ILE A 167 2.74 -3.56 12.09
CA ILE A 167 2.78 -3.97 13.50
C ILE A 167 2.20 -2.87 14.40
N ILE A 168 2.57 -1.61 14.17
CA ILE A 168 2.05 -0.46 14.94
C ILE A 168 0.54 -0.37 14.80
N LEU A 169 0.00 -0.45 13.57
CA LEU A 169 -1.44 -0.42 13.33
C LEU A 169 -2.16 -1.59 14.00
N GLY A 170 -1.57 -2.79 13.92
CA GLY A 170 -2.10 -3.97 14.61
C GLY A 170 -2.12 -3.80 16.13
N ALA A 171 -1.05 -3.27 16.71
CA ALA A 171 -0.99 -3.00 18.15
C ALA A 171 -2.06 -1.99 18.59
N VAL A 172 -2.32 -0.95 17.80
CA VAL A 172 -3.39 0.01 18.07
C VAL A 172 -4.77 -0.66 18.00
N ILE A 173 -5.02 -1.51 17.01
CA ILE A 173 -6.28 -2.28 16.92
C ILE A 173 -6.48 -3.14 18.18
N PHE A 174 -5.45 -3.87 18.62
CA PHE A 174 -5.53 -4.63 19.85
C PHE A 174 -5.75 -3.75 21.09
N TYR A 175 -5.04 -2.62 21.16
CA TYR A 175 -5.26 -1.64 22.23
C TYR A 175 -6.72 -1.17 22.26
N GLU A 176 -7.33 -0.85 21.10
CA GLU A 176 -8.75 -0.46 21.04
C GLU A 176 -9.69 -1.57 21.50
N ILE A 177 -9.43 -2.82 21.10
CA ILE A 177 -10.23 -3.97 21.55
C ILE A 177 -10.18 -4.12 23.07
N PHE A 178 -8.99 -4.08 23.67
CA PHE A 178 -8.81 -4.33 25.08
C PHE A 178 -9.23 -3.16 25.97
N THR A 179 -8.97 -1.92 25.57
CA THR A 179 -9.25 -0.73 26.42
C THR A 179 -10.66 -0.19 26.26
N LYS A 180 -11.20 -0.24 25.02
CA LYS A 180 -12.56 0.24 24.75
C LYS A 180 -13.61 -0.86 24.85
N GLY A 181 -13.21 -2.12 25.11
CA GLY A 181 -14.14 -3.25 25.22
C GLY A 181 -14.97 -3.48 23.96
N ILE A 182 -14.44 -3.12 22.77
CA ILE A 182 -15.19 -3.21 21.52
C ILE A 182 -15.44 -4.69 21.18
N ALA A 183 -16.71 -5.07 21.08
CA ALA A 183 -17.09 -6.43 20.70
C ALA A 183 -16.66 -6.73 19.25
N LEU A 184 -16.09 -7.92 19.04
CA LEU A 184 -15.71 -8.38 17.69
C LEU A 184 -16.94 -8.60 16.79
N TYR A 185 -18.08 -8.89 17.39
CA TYR A 185 -19.34 -9.09 16.70
C TYR A 185 -20.43 -8.26 17.36
N SER A 186 -21.15 -7.49 16.58
CA SER A 186 -22.29 -6.69 17.03
C SER A 186 -23.57 -7.49 16.90
N LEU A 187 -24.25 -7.72 18.02
CA LEU A 187 -25.57 -8.35 18.04
C LEU A 187 -26.65 -7.43 17.44
N GLN A 188 -26.49 -6.11 17.53
CA GLN A 188 -27.45 -5.15 17.01
C GLN A 188 -27.44 -5.08 15.46
N THR A 189 -26.26 -5.06 14.88
CA THR A 189 -26.10 -4.97 13.41
C THR A 189 -25.93 -6.32 12.73
N HIS A 190 -25.88 -7.41 13.50
CA HIS A 190 -25.57 -8.76 13.03
C HIS A 190 -24.34 -8.80 12.10
N SER A 191 -23.28 -8.07 12.46
CA SER A 191 -22.07 -7.94 11.64
C SER A 191 -20.81 -7.97 12.49
N PHE A 192 -19.69 -8.34 11.87
CA PHE A 192 -18.38 -8.19 12.49
C PHE A 192 -17.95 -6.73 12.52
N THR A 193 -17.32 -6.35 13.63
CA THR A 193 -16.73 -5.01 13.77
C THR A 193 -15.51 -4.89 12.89
N GLN A 194 -15.45 -3.81 12.10
CA GLN A 194 -14.33 -3.51 11.23
C GLN A 194 -13.37 -2.58 11.95
N PHE A 195 -12.14 -3.06 12.17
CA PHE A 195 -11.12 -2.27 12.86
C PHE A 195 -10.22 -1.56 11.85
N SER A 196 -9.95 -0.29 12.07
CA SER A 196 -9.10 0.54 11.23
C SER A 196 -7.86 1.10 11.95
N GLY A 197 -7.75 0.92 13.26
CA GLY A 197 -6.64 1.44 14.07
C GLY A 197 -6.48 2.95 13.86
N LEU A 198 -5.28 3.37 13.47
CA LEU A 198 -5.01 4.79 13.21
C LEU A 198 -5.60 5.31 11.89
N TYR A 199 -6.11 4.46 11.03
CA TYR A 199 -6.72 4.87 9.78
C TYR A 199 -8.25 5.00 9.92
N SER A 200 -8.85 5.93 9.17
CA SER A 200 -10.32 6.09 9.14
C SER A 200 -11.04 4.98 8.39
N ASN A 201 -10.28 4.18 7.60
CA ASN A 201 -10.86 3.17 6.73
C ASN A 201 -10.14 1.83 6.86
N PRO A 202 -10.83 0.74 7.24
CA PRO A 202 -10.25 -0.59 7.37
C PRO A 202 -9.64 -1.12 6.06
N ASN A 203 -10.14 -0.72 4.89
CA ASN A 203 -9.55 -1.09 3.61
C ASN A 203 -8.17 -0.47 3.38
N ALA A 204 -7.88 0.69 3.99
CA ALA A 204 -6.56 1.30 3.91
C ALA A 204 -5.53 0.52 4.74
N VAL A 205 -5.92 0.04 5.95
CA VAL A 205 -5.09 -0.89 6.74
C VAL A 205 -4.92 -2.20 5.99
N GLY A 206 -6.01 -2.75 5.47
CA GLY A 206 -6.00 -3.97 4.67
C GLY A 206 -5.04 -3.90 3.48
N LEU A 207 -4.93 -2.74 2.82
CA LEU A 207 -3.95 -2.53 1.75
C LEU A 207 -2.51 -2.69 2.25
N LEU A 208 -2.15 -1.98 3.32
CA LEU A 208 -0.80 -2.07 3.87
C LEU A 208 -0.46 -3.50 4.26
N LEU A 209 -1.42 -4.22 4.85
CA LEU A 209 -1.29 -5.64 5.18
C LEU A 209 -1.19 -6.53 3.93
N ALA A 210 -1.93 -6.21 2.86
CA ALA A 210 -1.83 -6.92 1.58
C ALA A 210 -0.46 -6.78 0.91
N VAL A 211 0.28 -5.73 1.23
CA VAL A 211 1.69 -5.56 0.83
C VAL A 211 2.63 -6.23 1.83
N SER A 212 2.44 -5.98 3.12
CA SER A 212 3.40 -6.38 4.16
C SER A 212 3.41 -7.89 4.45
N ILE A 213 2.26 -8.56 4.40
CA ILE A 213 2.14 -10.00 4.71
C ILE A 213 2.92 -10.86 3.69
N PRO A 214 2.75 -10.71 2.36
CA PRO A 214 3.53 -11.48 1.39
C PRO A 214 5.03 -11.22 1.50
N LEU A 215 5.44 -9.99 1.78
CA LEU A 215 6.83 -9.64 1.99
C LEU A 215 7.40 -10.28 3.26
N THR A 216 6.65 -10.24 4.37
CA THR A 216 7.03 -10.92 5.63
C THR A 216 7.14 -12.43 5.41
N PHE A 217 6.22 -13.03 4.65
CA PHE A 217 6.28 -14.44 4.29
C PHE A 217 7.55 -14.80 3.51
N ALA A 218 7.97 -13.94 2.57
CA ALA A 218 9.25 -14.12 1.87
C ALA A 218 10.45 -14.02 2.82
N LEU A 219 10.43 -13.08 3.78
CA LEU A 219 11.49 -12.97 4.80
C LEU A 219 11.55 -14.24 5.68
N VAL A 220 10.40 -14.81 6.05
CA VAL A 220 10.33 -16.13 6.71
C VAL A 220 11.06 -17.20 5.89
N LEU A 221 10.82 -17.25 4.57
CA LEU A 221 11.46 -18.24 3.69
C LEU A 221 12.96 -18.02 3.53
N ILE A 222 13.41 -16.75 3.48
CA ILE A 222 14.83 -16.37 3.42
C ILE A 222 15.55 -16.78 4.71
N LYS A 223 14.95 -16.44 5.86
CA LYS A 223 15.56 -16.65 7.19
C LYS A 223 15.42 -18.08 7.72
N ARG A 224 14.65 -18.93 7.07
CA ARG A 224 14.38 -20.30 7.51
C ARG A 224 15.63 -21.12 7.81
N ASN A 225 16.68 -20.95 7.01
CA ASN A 225 17.92 -21.73 7.13
C ASN A 225 18.95 -21.08 8.08
N GLU A 226 18.66 -19.88 8.61
CA GLU A 226 19.53 -19.26 9.60
C GLU A 226 19.33 -19.94 10.96
N GLN A 227 20.42 -20.25 11.64
CA GLN A 227 20.38 -20.82 13.01
C GLN A 227 20.04 -19.78 14.08
N SER A 228 19.86 -18.51 13.69
CA SER A 228 19.59 -17.42 14.61
C SER A 228 18.12 -17.43 15.10
N GLY A 229 17.89 -17.00 16.34
CA GLY A 229 16.54 -16.84 16.89
C GLY A 229 15.63 -15.88 16.10
N SER A 230 16.21 -15.08 15.18
CA SER A 230 15.49 -14.11 14.36
C SER A 230 14.42 -14.74 13.48
N LYS A 231 14.55 -16.01 13.08
CA LYS A 231 13.54 -16.71 12.28
C LYS A 231 12.18 -16.81 12.98
N TYR A 232 12.19 -17.07 14.29
CA TYR A 232 10.95 -17.19 15.07
C TYR A 232 10.22 -15.86 15.18
N LEU A 233 10.95 -14.73 15.24
CA LEU A 233 10.36 -13.40 15.22
C LEU A 233 9.52 -13.18 13.95
N TYR A 234 10.05 -13.53 12.77
CA TYR A 234 9.30 -13.38 11.51
C TYR A 234 8.08 -14.30 11.42
N TYR A 235 8.11 -15.49 12.01
CA TYR A 235 6.92 -16.35 12.10
C TYR A 235 5.82 -15.69 12.96
N TRP A 236 6.19 -15.17 14.14
CA TRP A 236 5.24 -14.47 15.01
C TRP A 236 4.69 -13.20 14.38
N VAL A 237 5.55 -12.41 13.73
CA VAL A 237 5.11 -11.20 13.00
C VAL A 237 4.14 -11.59 11.89
N PHE A 238 4.45 -12.62 11.10
CA PHE A 238 3.55 -13.09 10.04
C PHE A 238 2.19 -13.51 10.59
N ALA A 239 2.16 -14.33 11.64
CA ALA A 239 0.92 -14.77 12.28
C ALA A 239 0.12 -13.57 12.82
N PHE A 240 0.78 -12.66 13.52
CA PHE A 240 0.17 -11.44 14.04
C PHE A 240 -0.47 -10.60 12.93
N LEU A 241 0.24 -10.34 11.84
CA LEU A 241 -0.28 -9.54 10.72
C LEU A 241 -1.48 -10.22 10.03
N VAL A 242 -1.50 -11.55 9.95
CA VAL A 242 -2.66 -12.29 9.43
C VAL A 242 -3.88 -12.10 10.34
N VAL A 243 -3.71 -12.18 11.66
CA VAL A 243 -4.80 -11.91 12.61
C VAL A 243 -5.30 -10.48 12.47
N VAL A 244 -4.40 -9.50 12.39
CA VAL A 244 -4.77 -8.09 12.18
C VAL A 244 -5.55 -7.92 10.88
N LEU A 245 -5.16 -8.60 9.79
CA LEU A 245 -5.89 -8.55 8.52
C LEU A 245 -7.33 -9.06 8.66
N LEU A 246 -7.53 -10.15 9.37
CA LEU A 246 -8.88 -10.68 9.65
C LEU A 246 -9.73 -9.69 10.46
N LEU A 247 -9.14 -9.00 11.43
CA LEU A 247 -9.83 -7.97 12.22
C LEU A 247 -10.27 -6.74 11.39
N THR A 248 -9.61 -6.48 10.26
CA THR A 248 -10.03 -5.37 9.37
C THR A 248 -11.30 -5.67 8.58
N ASP A 249 -11.73 -6.94 8.44
CA ASP A 249 -12.81 -7.39 7.52
C ASP A 249 -12.65 -6.86 6.08
N SER A 250 -11.40 -6.60 5.65
CA SER A 250 -11.09 -6.14 4.30
C SER A 250 -10.97 -7.34 3.34
N ARG A 251 -12.09 -7.82 2.82
CA ARG A 251 -12.18 -9.02 1.97
C ARG A 251 -11.33 -8.94 0.72
N ALA A 252 -11.29 -7.78 0.07
CA ALA A 252 -10.43 -7.55 -1.09
C ALA A 252 -8.94 -7.71 -0.76
N SER A 253 -8.52 -7.30 0.46
CA SER A 253 -7.14 -7.45 0.94
C SER A 253 -6.84 -8.88 1.37
N ILE A 254 -7.80 -9.59 1.97
CA ILE A 254 -7.68 -11.02 2.27
C ILE A 254 -7.47 -11.82 0.98
N GLY A 255 -8.28 -11.56 -0.05
CA GLY A 255 -8.12 -12.16 -1.38
C GLY A 255 -6.76 -11.85 -2.00
N ALA A 256 -6.28 -10.60 -1.89
CA ALA A 256 -4.97 -10.21 -2.37
C ALA A 256 -3.83 -10.96 -1.70
N VAL A 257 -3.86 -11.10 -0.37
CA VAL A 257 -2.86 -11.88 0.39
C VAL A 257 -2.90 -13.34 0.00
N PHE A 258 -4.08 -13.91 -0.15
CA PHE A 258 -4.26 -15.30 -0.58
C PHE A 258 -3.64 -15.55 -1.96
N ILE A 259 -3.95 -14.71 -2.95
CA ILE A 259 -3.38 -14.77 -4.31
C ILE A 259 -1.85 -14.63 -4.25
N SER A 260 -1.33 -13.66 -3.48
CA SER A 260 0.10 -13.41 -3.34
C SER A 260 0.83 -14.61 -2.75
N ILE A 261 0.35 -15.17 -1.63
CA ILE A 261 0.98 -16.31 -0.96
C ILE A 261 0.90 -17.57 -1.84
N THR A 262 -0.23 -17.80 -2.49
CA THR A 262 -0.40 -18.93 -3.42
C THR A 262 0.63 -18.84 -4.55
N PHE A 263 0.83 -17.66 -5.15
CA PHE A 263 1.85 -17.42 -6.16
C PHE A 263 3.27 -17.69 -5.64
N ILE A 264 3.61 -17.15 -4.46
CA ILE A 264 4.93 -17.34 -3.83
C ILE A 264 5.18 -18.84 -3.58
N LEU A 265 4.21 -19.55 -3.03
CA LEU A 265 4.32 -21.00 -2.80
C LEU A 265 4.47 -21.76 -4.14
N TRP A 266 3.71 -21.38 -5.16
CA TRP A 266 3.81 -22.00 -6.49
C TRP A 266 5.21 -21.86 -7.08
N ARG A 267 5.82 -20.70 -6.95
CA ARG A 267 7.16 -20.42 -7.50
C ARG A 267 8.30 -21.01 -6.67
N LEU A 268 8.20 -20.95 -5.35
CA LEU A 268 9.30 -21.32 -4.45
C LEU A 268 9.14 -22.70 -3.79
N ARG A 269 7.94 -23.14 -3.54
CA ARG A 269 7.64 -24.30 -2.68
C ARG A 269 6.38 -25.05 -3.10
N ARG A 270 6.28 -25.49 -4.33
CA ARG A 270 5.08 -26.16 -4.91
C ARG A 270 4.49 -27.27 -4.05
N ARG A 271 5.32 -28.03 -3.33
CA ARG A 271 4.84 -29.09 -2.44
C ARG A 271 3.87 -28.60 -1.37
N TYR A 272 4.00 -27.34 -0.93
CA TYR A 272 3.11 -26.77 0.09
C TYR A 272 1.73 -26.38 -0.45
N LEU A 273 1.57 -26.25 -1.77
CA LEU A 273 0.26 -26.01 -2.37
C LEU A 273 -0.72 -27.16 -2.09
N LYS A 274 -0.23 -28.41 -2.02
CA LYS A 274 -1.07 -29.58 -1.64
C LYS A 274 -1.64 -29.43 -0.22
N TYR A 275 -0.80 -28.95 0.72
CA TYR A 275 -1.26 -28.71 2.11
C TYR A 275 -2.18 -27.50 2.17
N LEU A 276 -1.92 -26.43 1.40
CA LEU A 276 -2.83 -25.29 1.31
C LEU A 276 -4.19 -25.74 0.74
N ALA A 277 -4.19 -26.48 -0.36
CA ALA A 277 -5.42 -27.00 -0.95
C ALA A 277 -6.18 -27.94 0.00
N GLY A 278 -5.46 -28.82 0.70
CA GLY A 278 -6.05 -29.72 1.72
C GLY A 278 -6.65 -28.94 2.88
N ALA A 279 -5.96 -27.91 3.37
CA ALA A 279 -6.46 -27.05 4.45
C ALA A 279 -7.72 -26.27 4.02
N LEU A 280 -7.73 -25.73 2.79
CA LEU A 280 -8.91 -25.06 2.24
C LEU A 280 -10.10 -26.03 2.10
N LEU A 281 -9.85 -27.22 1.57
CA LEU A 281 -10.90 -28.24 1.44
C LEU A 281 -11.45 -28.64 2.80
N ALA A 282 -10.58 -28.92 3.77
CA ALA A 282 -10.99 -29.26 5.13
C ALA A 282 -11.78 -28.11 5.78
N SER A 283 -11.33 -26.87 5.60
CA SER A 283 -12.06 -25.69 6.10
C SER A 283 -13.43 -25.55 5.45
N ALA A 284 -13.53 -25.75 4.12
CA ALA A 284 -14.79 -25.71 3.40
C ALA A 284 -15.76 -26.81 3.89
N ILE A 285 -15.27 -28.01 4.08
CA ILE A 285 -16.06 -29.13 4.64
C ILE A 285 -16.55 -28.79 6.03
N LEU A 286 -15.68 -28.28 6.91
CA LEU A 286 -16.07 -27.86 8.27
C LEU A 286 -17.11 -26.75 8.26
N ILE A 287 -16.98 -25.76 7.40
CA ILE A 287 -17.93 -24.66 7.26
C ILE A 287 -19.31 -25.21 6.81
N ILE A 288 -19.33 -26.18 5.89
CA ILE A 288 -20.58 -26.77 5.40
C ILE A 288 -21.24 -27.63 6.47
N ILE A 289 -20.47 -28.47 7.18
CA ILE A 289 -21.01 -29.45 8.14
C ILE A 289 -21.42 -28.79 9.45
N VAL A 290 -20.70 -27.76 9.91
CA VAL A 290 -20.96 -27.12 11.21
C VAL A 290 -21.83 -25.86 11.02
N PRO A 291 -23.13 -25.90 11.39
CA PRO A 291 -24.07 -24.81 11.15
C PRO A 291 -23.63 -23.46 11.72
N VAL A 292 -22.98 -23.47 12.88
CA VAL A 292 -22.46 -22.26 13.54
C VAL A 292 -21.35 -21.63 12.68
N LEU A 293 -20.42 -22.42 12.15
CA LEU A 293 -19.36 -21.93 11.27
C LEU A 293 -19.93 -21.41 9.96
N ASN A 294 -20.92 -22.10 9.39
CA ASN A 294 -21.61 -21.66 8.17
C ASN A 294 -22.26 -20.28 8.38
N LYS A 295 -23.02 -20.11 9.48
CA LYS A 295 -23.63 -18.81 9.81
C LYS A 295 -22.61 -17.69 9.92
N TYR A 296 -21.55 -17.87 10.72
CA TYR A 296 -20.55 -16.82 10.89
C TYR A 296 -19.72 -16.58 9.64
N PHE A 297 -19.43 -17.59 8.85
CA PHE A 297 -18.79 -17.46 7.55
C PHE A 297 -19.67 -16.64 6.58
N GLY A 298 -20.97 -16.96 6.50
CA GLY A 298 -21.93 -16.21 5.70
C GLY A 298 -22.00 -14.73 6.07
N ILE A 299 -22.03 -14.44 7.39
CA ILE A 299 -22.02 -13.07 7.90
C ILE A 299 -20.70 -12.35 7.57
N TYR A 300 -19.55 -12.98 7.82
CA TYR A 300 -18.22 -12.38 7.58
C TYR A 300 -18.01 -12.05 6.10
N PHE A 301 -18.34 -13.00 5.20
CA PHE A 301 -18.21 -12.78 3.76
C PHE A 301 -19.42 -12.10 3.13
N ARG A 302 -20.50 -11.84 3.91
CA ARG A 302 -21.76 -11.22 3.47
C ARG A 302 -22.36 -11.94 2.26
N VAL A 303 -22.38 -13.27 2.32
CA VAL A 303 -22.82 -14.13 1.21
C VAL A 303 -24.25 -13.81 0.78
N GLU A 304 -25.13 -13.54 1.72
CA GLU A 304 -26.55 -13.20 1.46
C GLU A 304 -26.72 -11.86 0.74
N ARG A 305 -25.74 -10.96 0.85
CA ARG A 305 -25.77 -9.61 0.26
C ARG A 305 -24.85 -9.44 -0.95
N ILE A 306 -24.40 -10.52 -1.58
CA ILE A 306 -23.49 -10.43 -2.73
C ILE A 306 -24.12 -9.67 -3.89
N PHE A 307 -25.40 -9.89 -4.15
CA PHE A 307 -26.15 -9.25 -5.23
C PHE A 307 -26.75 -7.89 -4.86
N GLU A 308 -26.89 -7.58 -3.57
CA GLU A 308 -27.33 -6.27 -3.07
C GLU A 308 -26.15 -5.29 -2.86
N ASN A 309 -25.00 -5.59 -3.44
CA ASN A 309 -23.79 -4.83 -3.20
C ASN A 309 -23.88 -3.47 -3.90
N THR A 310 -23.80 -2.40 -3.12
CA THR A 310 -23.74 -1.00 -3.60
C THR A 310 -22.62 -0.77 -4.62
N ARG A 311 -21.60 -1.63 -4.69
CA ARG A 311 -20.55 -1.57 -5.72
C ARG A 311 -21.07 -1.74 -7.12
N TYR A 312 -22.08 -2.61 -7.32
CA TYR A 312 -22.68 -2.82 -8.65
C TYR A 312 -23.30 -1.52 -9.18
N GLN A 313 -24.01 -0.81 -8.32
CA GLN A 313 -24.62 0.48 -8.66
C GLN A 313 -23.57 1.55 -8.92
N ILE A 314 -22.48 1.60 -8.12
CA ILE A 314 -21.35 2.51 -8.35
C ILE A 314 -20.65 2.18 -9.67
N TRP A 315 -20.53 0.91 -10.05
CA TRP A 315 -19.95 0.53 -11.33
C TRP A 315 -20.84 0.92 -12.51
N GLN A 316 -22.14 0.74 -12.39
CA GLN A 316 -23.10 1.21 -13.40
C GLN A 316 -23.00 2.72 -13.59
N MET A 317 -23.02 3.49 -12.50
CA MET A 317 -22.77 4.93 -12.53
C MET A 317 -21.39 5.28 -13.14
N SER A 318 -20.37 4.50 -12.85
CA SER A 318 -19.03 4.70 -13.44
C SER A 318 -19.06 4.52 -14.96
N PHE A 319 -19.81 3.54 -15.48
CA PHE A 319 -19.99 3.36 -16.91
C PHE A 319 -20.73 4.54 -17.54
N ASP A 320 -21.77 5.06 -16.88
CA ASP A 320 -22.49 6.24 -17.37
C ASP A 320 -21.58 7.47 -17.44
N ILE A 321 -20.76 7.68 -16.39
CA ILE A 321 -19.75 8.76 -16.40
C ILE A 321 -18.77 8.57 -17.57
N ILE A 322 -18.27 7.35 -17.78
CA ILE A 322 -17.31 7.02 -18.85
C ILE A 322 -17.91 7.28 -20.23
N ILE A 323 -19.15 6.87 -20.49
CA ILE A 323 -19.80 7.06 -21.79
C ILE A 323 -19.89 8.54 -22.13
N HIS A 324 -20.24 9.39 -21.17
CA HIS A 324 -20.38 10.84 -21.38
C HIS A 324 -19.05 11.61 -21.35
N ASN A 325 -17.99 11.03 -20.79
CA ASN A 325 -16.68 11.70 -20.63
C ASN A 325 -15.52 10.81 -21.11
N PHE A 326 -15.71 10.08 -22.20
CA PHE A 326 -14.81 9.02 -22.66
C PHE A 326 -13.36 9.46 -22.87
N LEU A 327 -13.12 10.62 -23.51
CA LEU A 327 -11.81 11.08 -23.88
C LEU A 327 -11.03 11.70 -22.70
N THR A 328 -11.67 12.58 -21.95
CA THR A 328 -11.02 13.43 -20.95
C THR A 328 -11.29 13.02 -19.52
N GLY A 329 -12.37 12.27 -19.27
CA GLY A 329 -12.85 12.02 -17.92
C GLY A 329 -13.49 13.28 -17.29
N VAL A 330 -13.81 13.21 -16.00
CA VAL A 330 -14.45 14.31 -15.25
C VAL A 330 -13.47 15.21 -14.49
N GLY A 331 -12.21 14.81 -14.41
CA GLY A 331 -11.14 15.47 -13.65
C GLY A 331 -10.64 14.63 -12.48
N PRO A 332 -9.33 14.67 -12.20
CA PRO A 332 -8.73 13.98 -11.06
C PRO A 332 -9.38 14.39 -9.74
N ASP A 333 -9.74 13.41 -8.91
CA ASP A 333 -10.40 13.58 -7.59
C ASP A 333 -11.81 14.20 -7.66
N LEU A 334 -12.45 14.18 -8.86
CA LEU A 334 -13.77 14.76 -9.10
C LEU A 334 -14.87 13.72 -9.39
N PHE A 335 -14.59 12.44 -9.29
CA PHE A 335 -15.56 11.37 -9.47
C PHE A 335 -16.83 11.61 -8.63
N TRP A 336 -16.68 12.02 -7.39
CA TRP A 336 -17.76 12.30 -6.44
C TRP A 336 -18.73 13.38 -6.91
N THR A 337 -18.30 14.34 -7.73
CA THR A 337 -19.13 15.45 -8.22
C THR A 337 -20.26 14.97 -9.15
N LYS A 338 -20.05 13.83 -9.79
CA LYS A 338 -21.01 13.23 -10.72
C LYS A 338 -21.98 12.26 -10.05
N ILE A 339 -21.73 11.91 -8.78
CA ILE A 339 -22.63 11.05 -8.01
C ILE A 339 -24.05 11.62 -8.02
N TYR A 340 -24.20 12.92 -7.75
CA TYR A 340 -25.52 13.56 -7.72
C TYR A 340 -26.19 13.70 -9.09
N THR A 341 -25.40 13.71 -10.18
CA THR A 341 -25.96 13.77 -11.54
C THR A 341 -26.61 12.46 -11.95
N TYR A 342 -26.03 11.34 -11.56
CA TYR A 342 -26.47 10.00 -11.97
C TYR A 342 -27.24 9.25 -10.88
N LEU A 343 -27.22 9.75 -9.64
CA LEU A 343 -27.94 9.17 -8.51
C LEU A 343 -29.48 9.34 -8.57
N PRO A 344 -30.09 10.41 -9.14
CA PRO A 344 -31.54 10.57 -9.14
C PRO A 344 -32.31 9.38 -9.72
N VAL A 345 -31.74 8.67 -10.66
CA VAL A 345 -32.34 7.45 -11.25
C VAL A 345 -32.30 6.28 -10.25
N MET A 346 -31.42 6.34 -9.24
CA MET A 346 -31.21 5.28 -8.26
C MET A 346 -31.79 5.58 -6.87
N LEU A 347 -32.21 6.81 -6.59
CA LEU A 347 -32.71 7.26 -5.27
C LEU A 347 -33.92 6.47 -4.76
N GLY A 348 -34.67 5.82 -5.62
CA GLY A 348 -35.80 4.96 -5.22
C GLY A 348 -35.40 3.66 -4.54
N SER A 349 -34.11 3.29 -4.55
CA SER A 349 -33.59 2.03 -4.02
C SER A 349 -32.53 2.19 -2.93
N PHE A 350 -32.15 3.44 -2.56
CA PHE A 350 -31.10 3.70 -1.59
C PHE A 350 -31.64 4.11 -0.21
N GLU A 351 -31.27 3.38 0.82
CA GLU A 351 -31.35 3.85 2.20
C GLU A 351 -30.30 4.96 2.45
N GLU A 352 -30.56 5.86 3.38
CA GLU A 352 -29.77 7.08 3.65
C GLU A 352 -28.27 6.82 3.88
N HIS A 353 -27.90 5.71 4.52
CA HIS A 353 -26.52 5.33 4.75
C HIS A 353 -25.79 4.84 3.48
N GLN A 354 -26.51 4.39 2.45
CA GLN A 354 -25.95 3.99 1.17
C GLN A 354 -25.54 5.21 0.34
N ILE A 355 -26.26 6.34 0.49
CA ILE A 355 -25.89 7.63 -0.10
C ILE A 355 -24.53 8.10 0.47
N TRP A 356 -24.31 7.90 1.77
CA TRP A 356 -23.02 8.23 2.41
C TRP A 356 -21.88 7.42 1.82
N TRP A 357 -22.11 6.16 1.49
CA TRP A 357 -21.12 5.28 0.84
C TRP A 357 -20.77 5.76 -0.58
N ALA A 358 -21.73 6.19 -1.36
CA ALA A 358 -21.49 6.80 -2.66
C ALA A 358 -20.67 8.09 -2.56
N ARG A 359 -20.85 8.86 -1.48
CA ARG A 359 -20.05 10.06 -1.18
C ARG A 359 -18.57 9.76 -0.89
N SER A 360 -18.18 8.50 -0.69
CA SER A 360 -16.77 8.12 -0.52
C SER A 360 -15.90 8.41 -1.75
N GLY A 361 -16.50 8.78 -2.87
CA GLY A 361 -15.82 9.38 -4.00
C GLY A 361 -14.99 8.43 -4.84
N ALA A 362 -15.22 7.11 -4.76
CA ALA A 362 -14.40 6.13 -5.46
C ALA A 362 -15.25 5.04 -6.12
N ALA A 363 -14.90 4.63 -7.33
CA ALA A 363 -15.58 3.59 -8.10
C ALA A 363 -15.43 2.17 -7.53
N HIS A 364 -14.67 1.95 -6.46
CA HIS A 364 -14.31 0.61 -5.94
C HIS A 364 -13.82 -0.38 -7.01
N ASN A 365 -13.21 0.16 -8.05
CA ASN A 365 -12.48 -0.54 -9.10
C ASN A 365 -11.48 0.45 -9.68
N PHE A 366 -10.19 0.11 -9.63
CA PHE A 366 -9.11 1.01 -10.03
C PHE A 366 -9.20 1.42 -11.50
N PHE A 367 -9.52 0.48 -12.39
CA PHE A 367 -9.58 0.75 -13.83
C PHE A 367 -10.76 1.64 -14.18
N LEU A 368 -11.96 1.33 -13.65
CA LEU A 368 -13.14 2.17 -13.84
C LEU A 368 -12.94 3.57 -13.25
N TYR A 369 -12.31 3.65 -12.07
CA TYR A 369 -12.03 4.93 -11.43
C TYR A 369 -11.11 5.81 -12.27
N LYS A 370 -10.01 5.23 -12.79
CA LYS A 370 -9.06 5.96 -13.65
C LYS A 370 -9.67 6.33 -14.99
N PHE A 371 -10.53 5.49 -15.55
CA PHE A 371 -11.24 5.79 -16.77
C PHE A 371 -12.25 6.92 -16.56
N ALA A 372 -13.08 6.85 -15.53
CA ALA A 372 -14.07 7.88 -15.24
C ALA A 372 -13.43 9.24 -14.92
N GLU A 373 -12.33 9.26 -14.15
CA GLU A 373 -11.64 10.51 -13.77
C GLU A 373 -10.80 11.11 -14.89
N MET A 374 -10.05 10.29 -15.64
CA MET A 374 -9.01 10.77 -16.56
C MET A 374 -9.21 10.28 -18.01
N GLY A 375 -10.37 9.74 -18.33
CA GLY A 375 -10.71 9.27 -19.67
C GLY A 375 -9.84 8.12 -20.13
N ILE A 376 -9.78 7.92 -21.45
CA ILE A 376 -9.07 6.79 -22.07
C ILE A 376 -7.57 6.76 -21.72
N LEU A 377 -6.92 7.93 -21.56
CA LEU A 377 -5.53 8.02 -21.16
C LEU A 377 -5.33 7.57 -19.71
N GLY A 378 -6.30 7.83 -18.83
CA GLY A 378 -6.30 7.32 -17.46
C GLY A 378 -6.39 5.80 -17.41
N LEU A 379 -7.28 5.20 -18.21
CA LEU A 379 -7.35 3.75 -18.37
C LEU A 379 -6.04 3.18 -18.93
N ALA A 380 -5.49 3.82 -19.96
CA ALA A 380 -4.21 3.41 -20.54
C ALA A 380 -3.07 3.42 -19.50
N SER A 381 -3.00 4.45 -18.64
CA SER A 381 -2.00 4.54 -17.57
C SER A 381 -2.19 3.41 -16.53
N ALA A 382 -3.45 3.10 -16.16
CA ALA A 382 -3.79 2.05 -15.22
C ALA A 382 -3.41 0.64 -15.74
N VAL A 383 -3.68 0.36 -17.01
CA VAL A 383 -3.30 -0.89 -17.67
C VAL A 383 -1.78 -0.96 -17.82
N TYR A 384 -1.15 0.11 -18.28
CA TYR A 384 0.29 0.17 -18.48
C TYR A 384 1.08 -0.06 -17.18
N LEU A 385 0.58 0.43 -16.04
CA LEU A 385 1.15 0.15 -14.71
C LEU A 385 1.36 -1.35 -14.49
N PHE A 386 0.34 -2.17 -14.71
CA PHE A 386 0.44 -3.61 -14.49
C PHE A 386 1.27 -4.30 -15.57
N VAL A 387 1.17 -3.87 -16.82
CA VAL A 387 1.99 -4.40 -17.92
C VAL A 387 3.48 -4.24 -17.61
N ILE A 388 3.91 -3.03 -17.22
CA ILE A 388 5.33 -2.82 -16.89
C ILE A 388 5.73 -3.51 -15.60
N TYR A 389 4.85 -3.52 -14.59
CA TYR A 389 5.11 -4.20 -13.33
C TYR A 389 5.43 -5.68 -13.56
N PHE A 390 4.58 -6.40 -14.28
CA PHE A 390 4.79 -7.83 -14.54
C PHE A 390 5.96 -8.08 -15.49
N LYS A 391 6.14 -7.26 -16.54
CA LYS A 391 7.31 -7.33 -17.42
C LYS A 391 8.60 -7.24 -16.61
N MET A 392 8.70 -6.27 -15.71
CA MET A 392 9.88 -6.07 -14.85
C MET A 392 10.02 -7.21 -13.84
N SER A 393 8.93 -7.67 -13.22
CA SER A 393 8.89 -8.75 -12.24
C SER A 393 9.42 -10.04 -12.82
N PHE A 394 8.87 -10.51 -13.95
CA PHE A 394 9.31 -11.76 -14.58
C PHE A 394 10.77 -11.70 -15.03
N LYS A 395 11.22 -10.55 -15.53
CA LYS A 395 12.63 -10.37 -15.88
C LYS A 395 13.53 -10.40 -14.63
N ALA A 396 13.15 -9.70 -13.56
CA ALA A 396 13.89 -9.71 -12.29
C ALA A 396 13.95 -11.13 -11.70
N GLU A 397 12.85 -11.89 -11.68
CA GLU A 397 12.84 -13.28 -11.20
C GLU A 397 13.80 -14.16 -12.00
N ARG A 398 13.75 -14.07 -13.34
CA ARG A 398 14.59 -14.89 -14.23
C ARG A 398 16.07 -14.63 -13.98
N MET A 399 16.47 -13.38 -13.87
CA MET A 399 17.85 -12.98 -13.75
C MET A 399 18.40 -13.22 -12.32
N THR A 400 17.64 -12.87 -11.29
CA THR A 400 18.08 -13.03 -9.89
C THR A 400 18.22 -14.49 -9.48
N LYS A 401 17.48 -15.41 -10.11
CA LYS A 401 17.55 -16.86 -9.84
C LYS A 401 18.95 -17.41 -10.04
N ALA A 402 19.72 -16.88 -11.00
CA ALA A 402 21.07 -17.32 -11.30
C ALA A 402 22.16 -16.62 -10.46
N VAL A 403 21.81 -15.51 -9.80
CA VAL A 403 22.80 -14.63 -9.14
C VAL A 403 22.78 -14.75 -7.63
N ASP A 404 21.63 -14.62 -7.01
CA ASP A 404 21.48 -14.58 -5.55
C ASP A 404 20.08 -15.10 -5.15
N LYS A 405 20.08 -16.10 -4.26
CA LYS A 405 18.87 -16.76 -3.80
C LYS A 405 17.93 -15.82 -3.05
N ASP A 406 18.44 -14.89 -2.28
CA ASP A 406 17.62 -13.96 -1.51
C ASP A 406 16.98 -12.91 -2.44
N TYR A 407 17.75 -12.41 -3.43
CA TYR A 407 17.18 -11.54 -4.46
C TYR A 407 16.11 -12.27 -5.28
N PHE A 408 16.30 -13.56 -5.55
CA PHE A 408 15.27 -14.37 -6.21
C PHE A 408 14.01 -14.50 -5.35
N TYR A 409 14.14 -14.81 -4.06
CA TYR A 409 13.00 -14.91 -3.16
C TYR A 409 12.26 -13.57 -3.03
N LEU A 410 13.02 -12.48 -2.94
CA LEU A 410 12.48 -11.14 -2.89
C LEU A 410 11.75 -10.76 -4.19
N SER A 411 12.32 -11.08 -5.36
CA SER A 411 11.66 -10.80 -6.65
C SER A 411 10.36 -11.60 -6.81
N VAL A 412 10.33 -12.86 -6.38
CA VAL A 412 9.11 -13.67 -6.38
C VAL A 412 8.05 -13.11 -5.42
N ALA A 413 8.46 -12.64 -4.24
CA ALA A 413 7.53 -12.01 -3.29
C ALA A 413 6.93 -10.72 -3.85
N ILE A 414 7.76 -9.88 -4.47
CA ILE A 414 7.33 -8.65 -5.13
C ILE A 414 6.34 -9.00 -6.27
N SER A 415 6.66 -9.99 -7.11
CA SER A 415 5.75 -10.43 -8.19
C SER A 415 4.40 -10.92 -7.65
N GLY A 416 4.44 -11.74 -6.59
CA GLY A 416 3.24 -12.24 -5.91
C GLY A 416 2.40 -11.11 -5.31
N THR A 417 3.04 -10.15 -4.65
CA THR A 417 2.37 -8.96 -4.11
C THR A 417 1.67 -8.18 -5.22
N GLY A 418 2.33 -7.96 -6.36
CA GLY A 418 1.72 -7.28 -7.50
C GLY A 418 0.51 -8.03 -8.07
N LEU A 419 0.56 -9.36 -8.12
CA LEU A 419 -0.57 -10.17 -8.58
C LEU A 419 -1.76 -10.07 -7.61
N GLY A 420 -1.49 -10.12 -6.29
CA GLY A 420 -2.54 -9.90 -5.29
C GLY A 420 -3.15 -8.50 -5.37
N LEU A 421 -2.32 -7.47 -5.58
CA LEU A 421 -2.79 -6.09 -5.73
C LEU A 421 -3.57 -5.89 -7.04
N LEU A 422 -3.25 -6.61 -8.12
CA LEU A 422 -4.06 -6.62 -9.32
C LEU A 422 -5.46 -7.17 -9.01
N GLY A 423 -5.55 -8.32 -8.33
CA GLY A 423 -6.83 -8.86 -7.89
C GLY A 423 -7.61 -7.88 -7.01
N ARG A 424 -6.92 -7.22 -6.07
CA ARG A 424 -7.52 -6.19 -5.20
C ARG A 424 -8.02 -4.98 -6.00
N SER A 425 -7.30 -4.55 -7.01
CA SER A 425 -7.62 -3.37 -7.82
C SER A 425 -8.92 -3.52 -8.64
N LEU A 426 -9.39 -4.74 -8.84
CA LEU A 426 -10.72 -5.00 -9.42
C LEU A 426 -11.87 -4.70 -8.45
N LEU A 427 -11.58 -4.64 -7.14
CA LEU A 427 -12.55 -4.45 -6.07
C LEU A 427 -12.33 -3.17 -5.25
N GLU A 428 -11.20 -2.47 -5.46
CA GLU A 428 -10.82 -1.25 -4.75
C GLU A 428 -10.16 -0.26 -5.71
N ALA A 429 -10.54 1.02 -5.61
CA ALA A 429 -10.09 2.06 -6.53
C ALA A 429 -8.75 2.70 -6.15
N THR A 430 -8.38 2.64 -4.88
CA THR A 430 -7.19 3.31 -4.33
C THR A 430 -6.06 2.32 -4.07
N SER A 431 -4.83 2.81 -3.95
CA SER A 431 -3.66 2.07 -3.49
C SER A 431 -2.49 1.95 -4.46
N LEU A 432 -2.64 2.43 -5.68
CA LEU A 432 -1.62 2.32 -6.72
C LEU A 432 -1.24 3.69 -7.25
N ILE A 433 -2.23 4.45 -7.71
CA ILE A 433 -2.15 5.86 -8.11
C ILE A 433 -3.44 6.51 -7.61
N SER A 434 -3.40 7.09 -6.42
CA SER A 434 -4.58 7.65 -5.73
C SER A 434 -4.50 9.17 -5.63
N ASN A 435 -4.25 9.81 -6.77
CA ASN A 435 -4.27 11.26 -6.88
C ASN A 435 -3.30 11.96 -5.89
N GLY A 436 -2.13 11.36 -5.66
CA GLY A 436 -1.06 11.91 -4.81
C GLY A 436 -1.28 11.75 -3.29
N TRP A 437 -2.19 10.87 -2.86
CA TRP A 437 -2.35 10.52 -1.46
C TRP A 437 -1.20 9.60 -1.01
N ILE A 438 -0.19 10.18 -0.35
CA ILE A 438 1.07 9.51 0.01
C ILE A 438 0.80 8.17 0.72
N THR A 439 -0.04 8.17 1.74
CA THR A 439 -0.32 6.99 2.55
C THR A 439 -1.04 5.86 1.85
N ARG A 440 -1.84 6.19 0.85
CA ARG A 440 -2.54 5.19 0.05
C ARG A 440 -1.62 4.53 -0.96
N ASP A 441 -0.69 5.29 -1.55
CA ASP A 441 0.12 4.84 -2.68
C ASP A 441 1.53 4.39 -2.28
N LEU A 442 2.09 4.97 -1.22
CA LEU A 442 3.48 4.72 -0.81
C LEU A 442 3.80 3.24 -0.57
N PRO A 443 2.92 2.41 0.06
CA PRO A 443 3.20 0.98 0.23
C PRO A 443 3.46 0.25 -1.09
N PHE A 444 2.62 0.48 -2.10
CA PHE A 444 2.83 -0.09 -3.43
C PHE A 444 4.09 0.45 -4.09
N TRP A 445 4.33 1.77 -4.02
CA TRP A 445 5.48 2.38 -4.69
C TRP A 445 6.81 2.02 -4.06
N ILE A 446 6.87 1.69 -2.76
CA ILE A 446 8.06 1.08 -2.14
C ILE A 446 8.35 -0.28 -2.78
N VAL A 447 7.34 -1.11 -3.03
CA VAL A 447 7.50 -2.38 -3.75
C VAL A 447 7.94 -2.13 -5.19
N MET A 448 7.35 -1.14 -5.87
CA MET A 448 7.66 -0.77 -7.25
C MET A 448 9.11 -0.28 -7.41
N ILE A 449 9.61 0.58 -6.51
CA ILE A 449 11.01 1.05 -6.56
C ILE A 449 12.00 -0.07 -6.21
N SER A 450 11.63 -0.98 -5.33
CA SER A 450 12.42 -2.17 -5.05
C SER A 450 12.53 -3.06 -6.29
N LEU A 451 11.42 -3.27 -6.99
CA LEU A 451 11.39 -3.97 -8.27
C LEU A 451 12.23 -3.24 -9.34
N ALA A 452 12.09 -1.93 -9.44
CA ALA A 452 12.86 -1.10 -10.37
C ALA A 452 14.37 -1.26 -10.17
N TYR A 453 14.80 -1.31 -8.93
CA TYR A 453 16.21 -1.54 -8.59
C TYR A 453 16.67 -2.95 -8.98
N LEU A 454 15.91 -4.00 -8.66
CA LEU A 454 16.21 -5.37 -9.07
C LEU A 454 16.29 -5.49 -10.60
N TYR A 455 15.35 -4.90 -11.32
CA TYR A 455 15.35 -4.84 -12.77
C TYR A 455 16.57 -4.12 -13.36
N LYS A 456 17.00 -3.00 -12.74
CA LYS A 456 18.16 -2.23 -13.15
C LYS A 456 19.48 -3.00 -12.95
N ILE A 457 19.63 -3.69 -11.83
CA ILE A 457 20.82 -4.53 -11.57
C ILE A 457 20.93 -5.62 -12.65
N CYS A 458 19.83 -6.26 -12.99
CA CYS A 458 19.78 -7.31 -13.99
C CYS A 458 20.18 -6.83 -15.40
N ASN A 459 20.07 -5.54 -15.69
CA ASN A 459 20.44 -4.96 -16.99
C ASN A 459 21.91 -4.50 -17.08
N LYS A 460 22.72 -4.63 -16.01
CA LYS A 460 24.15 -4.26 -16.06
C LYS A 460 24.95 -5.33 -16.81
N PRO A 461 25.85 -4.92 -17.76
CA PRO A 461 26.58 -5.87 -18.63
C PRO A 461 27.44 -6.89 -17.87
N LYS A 462 28.03 -6.53 -16.73
CA LYS A 462 28.86 -7.41 -15.89
C LYS A 462 28.07 -8.59 -15.27
N LEU A 463 26.78 -8.50 -15.12
CA LEU A 463 25.94 -9.58 -14.60
C LEU A 463 25.56 -10.55 -15.73
N ASN A 464 25.37 -10.02 -16.94
CA ASN A 464 25.09 -10.82 -18.15
C ASN A 464 26.30 -11.71 -18.54
N ALA A 465 27.53 -11.26 -18.29
CA ALA A 465 28.76 -12.03 -18.54
C ALA A 465 28.96 -13.23 -17.59
N LYS A 466 28.24 -13.30 -16.47
CA LYS A 466 28.23 -14.48 -15.58
C LYS A 466 27.13 -15.49 -15.90
N LEU A 467 26.29 -15.19 -16.88
CA LEU A 467 25.11 -15.98 -17.29
C LEU A 467 25.30 -16.63 -18.67
N ASN A 468 26.31 -16.19 -19.43
CA ASN A 468 26.84 -16.84 -20.65
C ASN A 468 28.11 -17.60 -20.32
#